data_3ed6237ed315cda0aa8753a8c53cce3f
#
_entry.id   3ed6237ed315cda0aa8753a8c53cce3f
#
_cell.length_a   1.000
_cell.length_b   1.000
_cell.length_c   1.000
_cell.angle_alpha   90.00
_cell.angle_beta   90.00
_cell.angle_gamma   90.00
#
_symmetry.space_group_name_H-M   'P 1'
#
loop_
_entity.id
_entity.type
_entity.pdbx_description
1 polymer ?
#
loop_
_entity_poly.entity_id
_entity_poly.type
_entity_poly.pdbx_seq_one_letter_code
_entity_poly.pdbx_strand_id
1 'polypeptide(L)'
;NCNINDVTTISQILQKEKFDALMHFAGYIEVEESVSNPKKYFDNNTKNSKILFDTCIKNNLKNIIFSSTAAAYGNPANSEPIKESTNLKPINPYGESKIQSELHLRENSQCNFIILRYFNVAGADPKMRSGLISKKATHLIKIASEVAVGKRKDITIFGNDYPTPDGTAIRDYIHVSDLADVHVKAVEYLVSKQESNIINCGYGKGFSVKDVLKIVNQVNDKPISIKNGDRRAGDPSMLVSNVSKLHSLFDWQPKYNDLSFIVKTSIDWEKKLLNY
;
A
#
# COMPACT_ATOMS: atom_id res chain seq x y z
N ASN A 1 -6.99 -20.42 12.25
CA ASN A 1 -5.74 -19.70 12.04
C ASN A 1 -4.75 -20.66 11.36
N CYS A 2 -4.33 -20.35 10.11
CA CYS A 2 -3.39 -21.17 9.34
C CYS A 2 -2.43 -20.28 8.55
N ASN A 3 -1.34 -20.84 8.06
CA ASN A 3 -0.44 -20.15 7.14
C ASN A 3 -1.06 -20.12 5.73
N ILE A 4 -0.75 -19.08 4.94
CA ILE A 4 -1.27 -18.97 3.56
C ILE A 4 -0.75 -20.06 2.60
N ASN A 5 0.27 -20.82 2.98
CA ASN A 5 0.79 -21.97 2.23
C ASN A 5 0.29 -23.31 2.76
N ASP A 6 -0.64 -23.32 3.72
CA ASP A 6 -1.27 -24.55 4.22
C ASP A 6 -2.38 -25.00 3.25
N VAL A 7 -1.94 -25.71 2.20
CA VAL A 7 -2.81 -26.19 1.12
C VAL A 7 -3.97 -27.03 1.66
N THR A 8 -3.71 -27.88 2.65
CA THR A 8 -4.73 -28.80 3.20
C THR A 8 -5.85 -28.04 3.90
N THR A 9 -5.49 -27.18 4.85
CA THR A 9 -6.47 -26.39 5.61
C THR A 9 -7.24 -25.44 4.70
N ILE A 10 -6.57 -24.75 3.77
CA ILE A 10 -7.21 -23.82 2.83
C ILE A 10 -8.17 -24.58 1.91
N SER A 11 -7.78 -25.74 1.36
CA SER A 11 -8.67 -26.55 0.53
C SER A 11 -9.91 -27.02 1.28
N GLN A 12 -9.77 -27.44 2.54
CA GLN A 12 -10.92 -27.82 3.38
C GLN A 12 -11.87 -26.65 3.60
N ILE A 13 -11.35 -25.43 3.83
CA ILE A 13 -12.19 -24.21 3.98
C ILE A 13 -12.94 -23.94 2.69
N LEU A 14 -12.26 -23.97 1.53
CA LEU A 14 -12.83 -23.68 0.22
C LEU A 14 -13.87 -24.74 -0.23
N GLN A 15 -13.74 -25.98 0.23
CA GLN A 15 -14.72 -27.04 -0.02
C GLN A 15 -15.95 -26.95 0.87
N LYS A 16 -15.78 -26.44 2.09
CA LYS A 16 -16.86 -26.31 3.07
C LYS A 16 -17.73 -25.08 2.81
N GLU A 17 -17.12 -23.97 2.42
CA GLU A 17 -17.78 -22.69 2.25
C GLU A 17 -17.65 -22.20 0.80
N LYS A 18 -18.66 -21.48 0.30
CA LYS A 18 -18.60 -20.84 -1.01
C LYS A 18 -18.09 -19.42 -0.88
N PHE A 19 -17.08 -19.09 -1.66
CA PHE A 19 -16.50 -17.75 -1.72
C PHE A 19 -16.56 -17.22 -3.14
N ASP A 20 -16.86 -15.93 -3.31
CA ASP A 20 -16.91 -15.27 -4.61
C ASP A 20 -15.53 -14.79 -5.07
N ALA A 21 -14.66 -14.39 -4.14
CA ALA A 21 -13.34 -13.90 -4.43
C ALA A 21 -12.36 -14.10 -3.25
N LEU A 22 -11.07 -14.18 -3.56
CA LEU A 22 -9.97 -14.03 -2.61
C LEU A 22 -9.50 -12.57 -2.61
N MET A 23 -9.43 -11.91 -1.44
CA MET A 23 -8.65 -10.69 -1.24
C MET A 23 -7.37 -11.03 -0.48
N HIS A 24 -6.21 -10.89 -1.14
CA HIS A 24 -4.93 -11.27 -0.58
C HIS A 24 -4.16 -10.04 -0.08
N PHE A 25 -4.16 -9.83 1.24
CA PHE A 25 -3.44 -8.75 1.92
C PHE A 25 -2.16 -9.23 2.64
N ALA A 26 -2.02 -10.53 2.87
CA ALA A 26 -0.91 -11.06 3.63
C ALA A 26 0.43 -10.83 2.93
N GLY A 27 1.38 -10.23 3.64
CA GLY A 27 2.72 -9.97 3.09
C GLY A 27 3.57 -9.13 4.03
N TYR A 28 4.88 -9.27 3.91
CA TYR A 28 5.84 -8.35 4.52
C TYR A 28 5.96 -7.09 3.66
N ILE A 29 6.06 -5.92 4.28
CA ILE A 29 5.97 -4.61 3.61
C ILE A 29 7.17 -3.67 3.90
N GLU A 30 8.13 -4.08 4.73
CA GLU A 30 9.24 -3.23 5.14
C GLU A 30 10.36 -3.28 4.09
N VAL A 31 10.52 -2.18 3.35
CA VAL A 31 11.50 -2.08 2.25
C VAL A 31 12.93 -2.32 2.75
N GLU A 32 13.33 -1.68 3.86
CA GLU A 32 14.67 -1.80 4.43
C GLU A 32 14.97 -3.24 4.89
N GLU A 33 14.01 -3.90 5.57
CA GLU A 33 14.15 -5.30 5.94
C GLU A 33 14.27 -6.21 4.70
N SER A 34 13.59 -5.86 3.60
CA SER A 34 13.69 -6.65 2.37
C SER A 34 15.09 -6.68 1.77
N VAL A 35 15.85 -5.59 1.94
CA VAL A 35 17.25 -5.50 1.49
C VAL A 35 18.16 -6.35 2.37
N SER A 36 17.96 -6.32 3.69
CA SER A 36 18.77 -7.10 4.64
C SER A 36 18.38 -8.58 4.69
N ASN A 37 17.14 -8.93 4.38
CA ASN A 37 16.64 -10.30 4.40
C ASN A 37 15.74 -10.62 3.18
N PRO A 38 16.28 -10.60 1.94
CA PRO A 38 15.48 -10.80 0.73
C PRO A 38 14.76 -12.15 0.69
N LYS A 39 15.41 -13.22 1.18
CA LYS A 39 14.82 -14.57 1.21
C LYS A 39 13.48 -14.62 1.93
N LYS A 40 13.33 -13.92 3.06
CA LYS A 40 12.07 -13.82 3.80
C LYS A 40 10.93 -13.27 2.93
N TYR A 41 11.23 -12.27 2.11
CA TYR A 41 10.25 -11.64 1.21
C TYR A 41 9.88 -12.53 0.03
N PHE A 42 10.85 -13.16 -0.62
CA PHE A 42 10.56 -14.09 -1.70
C PHE A 42 9.82 -15.35 -1.22
N ASP A 43 10.18 -15.90 -0.07
CA ASP A 43 9.47 -17.06 0.48
C ASP A 43 8.01 -16.71 0.82
N ASN A 44 7.77 -15.58 1.52
CA ASN A 44 6.43 -15.23 1.98
C ASN A 44 5.59 -14.55 0.89
N ASN A 45 6.10 -13.45 0.31
CA ASN A 45 5.30 -12.64 -0.61
C ASN A 45 5.18 -13.28 -2.00
N THR A 46 6.16 -14.07 -2.43
CA THR A 46 6.13 -14.72 -3.73
C THR A 46 5.70 -16.18 -3.64
N LYS A 47 6.53 -17.03 -3.01
CA LYS A 47 6.30 -18.48 -3.00
C LYS A 47 4.97 -18.85 -2.34
N ASN A 48 4.73 -18.35 -1.13
CA ASN A 48 3.51 -18.66 -0.38
C ASN A 48 2.26 -18.06 -1.06
N SER A 49 2.36 -16.87 -1.66
CA SER A 49 1.25 -16.28 -2.42
C SER A 49 0.90 -17.11 -3.65
N LYS A 50 1.89 -17.59 -4.41
CA LYS A 50 1.68 -18.49 -5.55
C LYS A 50 0.98 -19.78 -5.13
N ILE A 51 1.42 -20.40 -4.03
CA ILE A 51 0.77 -21.58 -3.45
C ILE A 51 -0.70 -21.31 -3.10
N LEU A 52 -0.98 -20.16 -2.48
CA LEU A 52 -2.35 -19.75 -2.15
C LEU A 52 -3.21 -19.58 -3.40
N PHE A 53 -2.71 -18.87 -4.41
CA PHE A 53 -3.44 -18.63 -5.67
C PHE A 53 -3.76 -19.96 -6.37
N ASP A 54 -2.77 -20.82 -6.51
CA ASP A 54 -2.94 -22.15 -7.14
C ASP A 54 -3.93 -23.02 -6.36
N THR A 55 -3.88 -22.95 -5.02
CA THR A 55 -4.82 -23.68 -4.15
C THR A 55 -6.26 -23.18 -4.36
N CYS A 56 -6.46 -21.85 -4.42
CA CYS A 56 -7.77 -21.26 -4.68
C CYS A 56 -8.31 -21.68 -6.06
N ILE A 57 -7.49 -21.57 -7.10
CA ILE A 57 -7.88 -21.91 -8.47
C ILE A 57 -8.25 -23.39 -8.59
N LYS A 58 -7.47 -24.28 -8.00
CA LYS A 58 -7.73 -25.74 -7.97
C LYS A 58 -9.04 -26.09 -7.26
N ASN A 59 -9.46 -25.26 -6.29
CA ASN A 59 -10.73 -25.42 -5.57
C ASN A 59 -11.85 -24.54 -6.17
N ASN A 60 -11.76 -24.11 -7.43
CA ASN A 60 -12.74 -23.33 -8.18
C ASN A 60 -12.97 -21.88 -7.69
N LEU A 61 -12.15 -21.35 -6.79
CA LEU A 61 -12.16 -19.93 -6.45
C LEU A 61 -11.23 -19.17 -7.42
N LYS A 62 -11.81 -18.62 -8.49
CA LYS A 62 -11.08 -18.08 -9.64
C LYS A 62 -10.90 -16.56 -9.61
N ASN A 63 -11.63 -15.84 -8.78
CA ASN A 63 -11.54 -14.38 -8.68
C ASN A 63 -10.55 -13.99 -7.59
N ILE A 64 -9.47 -13.31 -7.97
CA ILE A 64 -8.38 -12.97 -7.05
C ILE A 64 -8.11 -11.45 -7.07
N ILE A 65 -8.19 -10.82 -5.91
CA ILE A 65 -7.76 -9.43 -5.72
C ILE A 65 -6.43 -9.47 -4.95
N PHE A 66 -5.41 -8.92 -5.58
CA PHE A 66 -4.06 -8.92 -5.04
C PHE A 66 -3.59 -7.52 -4.67
N SER A 67 -3.21 -7.33 -3.41
CA SER A 67 -2.56 -6.11 -2.94
C SER A 67 -1.10 -6.07 -3.37
N SER A 68 -0.82 -5.31 -4.42
CA SER A 68 0.51 -5.02 -4.93
C SER A 68 0.98 -3.62 -4.47
N THR A 69 1.99 -3.06 -5.10
CA THR A 69 2.70 -1.88 -4.61
C THR A 69 3.21 -0.99 -5.73
N ALA A 70 3.24 0.34 -5.49
CA ALA A 70 3.94 1.28 -6.36
C ALA A 70 5.48 1.09 -6.34
N ALA A 71 6.04 0.39 -5.35
CA ALA A 71 7.47 0.03 -5.32
C ALA A 71 7.89 -0.83 -6.53
N ALA A 72 6.93 -1.46 -7.22
CA ALA A 72 7.15 -2.18 -8.48
C ALA A 72 7.71 -1.29 -9.59
N TYR A 73 7.41 0.01 -9.59
CA TYR A 73 7.87 0.95 -10.61
C TYR A 73 9.32 1.42 -10.44
N GLY A 74 9.86 1.30 -9.22
CA GLY A 74 11.21 1.76 -8.87
C GLY A 74 11.38 3.27 -9.01
N ASN A 75 12.39 3.71 -9.76
CA ASN A 75 12.65 5.11 -10.10
C ASN A 75 12.11 5.41 -11.50
N PRO A 76 10.93 6.04 -11.64
CA PRO A 76 10.45 6.48 -12.94
C PRO A 76 11.41 7.46 -13.60
N ALA A 77 11.53 7.37 -14.93
CA ALA A 77 12.48 8.19 -15.69
C ALA A 77 12.07 9.67 -15.79
N ASN A 78 10.82 10.00 -15.52
CA ASN A 78 10.27 11.36 -15.57
C ASN A 78 9.37 11.63 -14.35
N SER A 79 8.97 12.90 -14.18
CA SER A 79 8.08 13.35 -13.11
C SER A 79 6.60 13.25 -13.46
N GLU A 80 6.24 12.55 -14.53
CA GLU A 80 4.85 12.36 -14.92
C GLU A 80 4.13 11.38 -13.98
N PRO A 81 2.81 11.54 -13.76
CA PRO A 81 2.02 10.57 -13.02
C PRO A 81 2.12 9.18 -13.63
N ILE A 82 2.44 8.20 -12.80
CA ILE A 82 2.77 6.82 -13.18
C ILE A 82 1.51 6.10 -13.67
N LYS A 83 1.53 5.63 -14.90
CA LYS A 83 0.48 4.78 -15.47
C LYS A 83 0.76 3.30 -15.19
N GLU A 84 -0.28 2.47 -15.25
CA GLU A 84 -0.14 1.02 -15.09
C GLU A 84 0.72 0.36 -16.20
N SER A 85 0.82 1.03 -17.35
CA SER A 85 1.68 0.62 -18.47
C SER A 85 3.16 1.02 -18.31
N THR A 86 3.50 1.79 -17.28
CA THR A 86 4.89 2.16 -16.97
C THR A 86 5.72 0.90 -16.69
N ASN A 87 6.93 0.84 -17.26
CA ASN A 87 7.83 -0.29 -17.08
C ASN A 87 8.15 -0.53 -15.60
N LEU A 88 8.08 -1.80 -15.21
CA LEU A 88 8.42 -2.22 -13.86
C LEU A 88 9.95 -2.38 -13.74
N LYS A 89 10.54 -1.65 -12.80
CA LYS A 89 11.98 -1.68 -12.49
C LYS A 89 12.18 -1.55 -10.99
N PRO A 90 11.79 -2.56 -10.19
CA PRO A 90 11.89 -2.48 -8.74
C PRO A 90 13.35 -2.32 -8.32
N ILE A 91 13.58 -1.52 -7.30
CA ILE A 91 14.92 -1.22 -6.77
C ILE A 91 15.17 -1.87 -5.40
N ASN A 92 14.25 -2.72 -4.97
CA ASN A 92 14.35 -3.46 -3.71
C ASN A 92 13.63 -4.80 -3.80
N PRO A 93 14.03 -5.80 -2.97
CA PRO A 93 13.43 -7.14 -2.97
C PRO A 93 11.94 -7.17 -2.62
N TYR A 94 11.43 -6.21 -1.85
CA TYR A 94 9.99 -6.10 -1.60
C TYR A 94 9.21 -5.87 -2.89
N GLY A 95 9.58 -4.84 -3.67
CA GLY A 95 8.94 -4.55 -4.96
C GLY A 95 9.06 -5.73 -5.92
N GLU A 96 10.23 -6.35 -6.01
CA GLU A 96 10.48 -7.53 -6.86
C GLU A 96 9.59 -8.72 -6.43
N SER A 97 9.47 -9.00 -5.13
CA SER A 97 8.65 -10.10 -4.63
C SER A 97 7.17 -9.94 -4.98
N LYS A 98 6.67 -8.70 -5.00
CA LYS A 98 5.29 -8.40 -5.43
C LYS A 98 5.11 -8.58 -6.93
N ILE A 99 6.07 -8.12 -7.76
CA ILE A 99 6.03 -8.31 -9.21
C ILE A 99 5.98 -9.79 -9.58
N GLN A 100 6.77 -10.64 -8.96
CA GLN A 100 6.77 -12.07 -9.24
C GLN A 100 5.42 -12.73 -8.92
N SER A 101 4.68 -12.23 -7.94
CA SER A 101 3.30 -12.66 -7.66
C SER A 101 2.30 -12.12 -8.68
N GLU A 102 2.47 -10.87 -9.15
CA GLU A 102 1.67 -10.32 -10.26
C GLU A 102 1.85 -11.14 -11.55
N LEU A 103 3.09 -11.47 -11.89
CA LEU A 103 3.40 -12.27 -13.08
C LEU A 103 2.73 -13.63 -13.03
N HIS A 104 2.79 -14.32 -11.88
CA HIS A 104 2.12 -15.60 -11.69
C HIS A 104 0.61 -15.54 -11.95
N LEU A 105 -0.08 -14.50 -11.47
CA LEU A 105 -1.50 -14.30 -11.76
C LEU A 105 -1.75 -13.99 -13.24
N ARG A 106 -0.92 -13.15 -13.84
CA ARG A 106 -1.06 -12.72 -15.25
C ARG A 106 -0.83 -13.86 -16.24
N GLU A 107 0.03 -14.80 -15.92
CA GLU A 107 0.33 -15.99 -16.73
C GLU A 107 -0.70 -17.11 -16.57
N ASN A 108 -1.56 -17.02 -15.55
CA ASN A 108 -2.56 -18.04 -15.27
C ASN A 108 -3.89 -17.73 -15.97
N SER A 109 -4.20 -18.46 -17.03
CA SER A 109 -5.44 -18.30 -17.81
C SER A 109 -6.71 -18.86 -17.12
N GLN A 110 -6.57 -19.51 -15.96
CA GLN A 110 -7.68 -20.12 -15.24
C GLN A 110 -8.29 -19.24 -14.16
N CYS A 111 -7.76 -18.02 -13.95
CA CYS A 111 -8.28 -17.08 -12.98
C CYS A 111 -8.49 -15.70 -13.58
N ASN A 112 -9.40 -14.95 -12.97
CA ASN A 112 -9.57 -13.52 -13.17
C ASN A 112 -8.96 -12.78 -11.98
N PHE A 113 -8.29 -11.65 -12.24
CA PHE A 113 -7.63 -10.93 -11.17
C PHE A 113 -7.81 -9.41 -11.27
N ILE A 114 -7.82 -8.76 -10.10
CA ILE A 114 -7.55 -7.33 -9.99
C ILE A 114 -6.27 -7.16 -9.15
N ILE A 115 -5.23 -6.62 -9.78
CA ILE A 115 -3.99 -6.25 -9.10
C ILE A 115 -4.07 -4.78 -8.74
N LEU A 116 -4.06 -4.47 -7.44
CA LEU A 116 -4.11 -3.12 -6.92
C LEU A 116 -2.71 -2.68 -6.48
N ARG A 117 -2.08 -1.78 -7.23
CA ARG A 117 -0.77 -1.20 -6.89
C ARG A 117 -0.97 0.02 -6.00
N TYR A 118 -0.79 -0.18 -4.70
CA TYR A 118 -0.95 0.90 -3.71
C TYR A 118 0.20 1.88 -3.77
N PHE A 119 -0.15 3.16 -3.74
CA PHE A 119 0.77 4.22 -3.35
C PHE A 119 0.81 4.32 -1.82
N ASN A 120 1.00 5.49 -1.22
CA ASN A 120 1.16 5.56 0.22
C ASN A 120 -0.18 5.53 0.96
N VAL A 121 -0.51 4.41 1.57
CA VAL A 121 -1.73 4.27 2.38
C VAL A 121 -1.53 4.92 3.74
N ALA A 122 -2.46 5.77 4.16
CA ALA A 122 -2.39 6.48 5.43
C ALA A 122 -3.79 6.75 6.02
N GLY A 123 -3.83 7.33 7.23
CA GLY A 123 -5.07 7.56 7.95
C GLY A 123 -5.53 6.35 8.77
N ALA A 124 -6.67 6.52 9.41
CA ALA A 124 -7.37 5.47 10.15
C ALA A 124 -8.87 5.58 9.87
N ASP A 125 -9.64 4.55 10.20
CA ASP A 125 -11.09 4.59 10.06
C ASP A 125 -11.67 5.86 10.74
N PRO A 126 -12.45 6.68 10.03
CA PRO A 126 -13.02 7.92 10.59
C PRO A 126 -13.85 7.71 11.87
N LYS A 127 -14.40 6.51 12.05
CA LYS A 127 -15.12 6.09 13.27
C LYS A 127 -14.19 5.49 14.33
N MET A 128 -12.87 5.52 14.11
CA MET A 128 -11.86 4.98 15.02
C MET A 128 -12.06 3.50 15.40
N ARG A 129 -12.65 2.67 14.51
CA ARG A 129 -12.83 1.22 14.74
C ARG A 129 -11.54 0.44 14.48
N SER A 130 -10.74 0.93 13.52
CA SER A 130 -9.45 0.32 13.13
C SER A 130 -8.46 1.37 12.63
N GLY A 131 -7.18 1.00 12.66
CA GLY A 131 -6.08 1.80 12.14
C GLY A 131 -4.78 1.02 12.23
N LEU A 132 -3.70 1.60 11.76
CA LEU A 132 -2.40 0.93 11.72
C LEU A 132 -1.84 0.73 13.14
N ILE A 133 -1.62 -0.53 13.52
CA ILE A 133 -0.88 -0.92 14.72
C ILE A 133 0.42 -1.58 14.26
N SER A 134 1.54 -0.93 14.52
CA SER A 134 2.87 -1.46 14.17
C SER A 134 3.89 -1.07 15.22
N LYS A 135 4.70 -2.03 15.66
CA LYS A 135 5.84 -1.79 16.58
C LYS A 135 7.04 -1.18 15.86
N LYS A 136 7.15 -1.37 14.55
CA LYS A 136 8.28 -0.92 13.71
C LYS A 136 7.75 -0.18 12.47
N ALA A 137 6.99 0.90 12.70
CA ALA A 137 6.47 1.68 11.60
C ALA A 137 7.58 2.44 10.85
N THR A 138 7.51 2.42 9.52
CA THR A 138 8.41 3.16 8.63
C THR A 138 7.68 4.23 7.82
N HIS A 139 6.34 4.23 7.86
CA HIS A 139 5.49 5.15 7.10
C HIS A 139 5.52 6.56 7.70
N LEU A 140 5.76 7.57 6.87
CA LEU A 140 5.93 8.97 7.27
C LEU A 140 4.80 9.48 8.19
N ILE A 141 3.54 9.39 7.74
CA ILE A 141 2.38 9.91 8.51
C ILE A 141 2.23 9.17 9.84
N LYS A 142 2.46 7.85 9.87
CA LYS A 142 2.42 7.07 11.12
C LYS A 142 3.47 7.54 12.12
N ILE A 143 4.75 7.67 11.67
CA ILE A 143 5.85 8.15 12.53
C ILE A 143 5.56 9.57 13.02
N ALA A 144 5.13 10.47 12.13
CA ALA A 144 4.80 11.84 12.49
C ALA A 144 3.64 11.90 13.51
N SER A 145 2.63 11.04 13.37
CA SER A 145 1.54 10.91 14.34
C SER A 145 2.02 10.40 15.70
N GLU A 146 2.94 9.43 15.72
CA GLU A 146 3.56 8.94 16.97
C GLU A 146 4.39 10.03 17.68
N VAL A 147 5.06 10.90 16.91
CA VAL A 147 5.76 12.08 17.49
C VAL A 147 4.75 13.08 18.03
N ALA A 148 3.69 13.36 17.28
CA ALA A 148 2.63 14.31 17.67
C ALA A 148 1.97 13.94 19.01
N VAL A 149 1.82 12.64 19.31
CA VAL A 149 1.24 12.15 20.56
C VAL A 149 2.29 11.81 21.65
N GLY A 150 3.57 12.09 21.40
CA GLY A 150 4.65 11.87 22.36
C GLY A 150 5.16 10.43 22.49
N LYS A 151 4.74 9.49 21.62
CA LYS A 151 5.28 8.12 21.57
C LYS A 151 6.72 8.06 21.06
N ARG A 152 7.11 9.03 20.23
CA ARG A 152 8.46 9.21 19.71
C ARG A 152 8.95 10.62 20.00
N LYS A 153 10.26 10.77 20.15
CA LYS A 153 10.90 12.06 20.44
C LYS A 153 10.92 12.98 19.22
N ASP A 154 11.24 12.44 18.06
CA ASP A 154 11.46 13.19 16.83
C ASP A 154 11.18 12.34 15.59
N ILE A 155 11.09 13.02 14.43
CA ILE A 155 11.04 12.41 13.10
C ILE A 155 12.22 12.92 12.26
N THR A 156 12.81 12.05 11.42
CA THR A 156 13.89 12.41 10.52
C THR A 156 13.40 12.56 9.08
N ILE A 157 13.71 13.71 8.46
CA ILE A 157 13.58 13.91 7.00
C ILE A 157 14.82 13.30 6.35
N PHE A 158 14.65 12.28 5.52
CA PHE A 158 15.74 11.60 4.83
C PHE A 158 15.97 12.21 3.44
N GLY A 159 17.02 13.03 3.32
CA GLY A 159 17.37 13.79 2.11
C GLY A 159 16.61 15.10 1.98
N ASN A 160 17.35 16.15 1.62
CA ASN A 160 16.85 17.50 1.40
C ASN A 160 17.35 18.11 0.08
N ASP A 161 17.89 17.27 -0.79
CA ASP A 161 18.56 17.60 -2.03
C ASP A 161 18.00 16.84 -3.24
N TYR A 162 16.77 16.27 -3.11
CA TYR A 162 16.05 15.68 -4.24
C TYR A 162 15.71 16.76 -5.30
N PRO A 163 15.63 16.38 -6.60
CA PRO A 163 15.20 17.29 -7.66
C PRO A 163 13.67 17.52 -7.59
N THR A 164 13.23 18.12 -6.51
CA THR A 164 11.84 18.47 -6.19
C THR A 164 11.79 19.92 -5.68
N PRO A 165 10.63 20.60 -5.70
CA PRO A 165 10.52 22.02 -5.37
C PRO A 165 11.09 22.41 -4.00
N ASP A 166 11.00 21.52 -3.00
CA ASP A 166 11.48 21.78 -1.63
C ASP A 166 12.67 20.90 -1.21
N GLY A 167 13.18 20.10 -2.16
CA GLY A 167 14.31 19.19 -1.95
C GLY A 167 13.95 17.88 -1.24
N THR A 168 12.68 17.65 -0.88
CA THR A 168 12.26 16.40 -0.23
C THR A 168 11.43 15.51 -1.16
N ALA A 169 11.40 14.22 -0.88
CA ALA A 169 10.69 13.25 -1.72
C ALA A 169 9.18 13.51 -1.75
N ILE A 170 8.55 13.30 -2.94
CA ILE A 170 7.13 13.51 -3.16
C ILE A 170 6.41 12.16 -3.25
N ARG A 171 5.27 12.02 -2.56
CA ARG A 171 4.45 10.81 -2.53
C ARG A 171 2.97 11.13 -2.68
N ASP A 172 2.24 10.18 -3.27
CA ASP A 172 0.78 10.19 -3.37
C ASP A 172 0.21 9.42 -2.18
N TYR A 173 -0.67 10.05 -1.40
CA TYR A 173 -1.26 9.46 -0.20
C TYR A 173 -2.74 9.19 -0.43
N ILE A 174 -3.15 7.95 -0.15
CA ILE A 174 -4.56 7.54 -0.18
C ILE A 174 -5.03 7.19 1.24
N HIS A 175 -6.22 7.67 1.61
CA HIS A 175 -6.84 7.32 2.89
C HIS A 175 -7.21 5.83 2.92
N VAL A 176 -6.93 5.15 4.03
CA VAL A 176 -7.16 3.70 4.17
C VAL A 176 -8.62 3.30 3.92
N SER A 177 -9.59 4.14 4.30
CA SER A 177 -11.02 3.85 4.06
C SER A 177 -11.43 4.01 2.59
N ASP A 178 -10.82 4.93 1.85
CA ASP A 178 -11.01 5.05 0.41
C ASP A 178 -10.38 3.85 -0.33
N LEU A 179 -9.22 3.40 0.11
CA LEU A 179 -8.62 2.19 -0.42
C LEU A 179 -9.48 0.95 -0.12
N ALA A 180 -10.09 0.87 1.06
CA ALA A 180 -11.03 -0.21 1.39
C ALA A 180 -12.26 -0.20 0.46
N ASP A 181 -12.79 0.98 0.14
CA ASP A 181 -13.88 1.14 -0.84
C ASP A 181 -13.45 0.69 -2.25
N VAL A 182 -12.22 1.01 -2.68
CA VAL A 182 -11.63 0.49 -3.94
C VAL A 182 -11.62 -1.05 -3.97
N HIS A 183 -11.35 -1.72 -2.83
CA HIS A 183 -11.39 -3.18 -2.76
C HIS A 183 -12.79 -3.74 -2.95
N VAL A 184 -13.81 -3.08 -2.35
CA VAL A 184 -15.21 -3.47 -2.55
C VAL A 184 -15.58 -3.34 -4.03
N LYS A 185 -15.23 -2.20 -4.66
CA LYS A 185 -15.44 -1.99 -6.09
C LYS A 185 -14.70 -3.01 -6.97
N ALA A 186 -13.50 -3.39 -6.57
CA ALA A 186 -12.73 -4.42 -7.28
C ALA A 186 -13.42 -5.80 -7.22
N VAL A 187 -14.00 -6.18 -6.06
CA VAL A 187 -14.79 -7.41 -5.94
C VAL A 187 -16.03 -7.35 -6.83
N GLU A 188 -16.84 -6.28 -6.71
CA GLU A 188 -18.05 -6.08 -7.50
C GLU A 188 -17.76 -6.18 -9.01
N TYR A 189 -16.69 -5.49 -9.46
CA TYR A 189 -16.27 -5.53 -10.85
C TYR A 189 -15.83 -6.95 -11.27
N LEU A 190 -14.96 -7.58 -10.50
CA LEU A 190 -14.41 -8.89 -10.85
C LEU A 190 -15.46 -9.99 -10.90
N VAL A 191 -16.41 -10.00 -9.95
CA VAL A 191 -17.52 -10.96 -9.91
C VAL A 191 -18.49 -10.73 -11.06
N SER A 192 -18.78 -9.45 -11.41
CA SER A 192 -19.78 -9.14 -12.45
C SER A 192 -19.21 -9.20 -13.87
N LYS A 193 -17.98 -8.77 -14.10
CA LYS A 193 -17.39 -8.65 -15.44
C LYS A 193 -16.45 -9.80 -15.78
N GLN A 194 -15.85 -10.44 -14.79
CA GLN A 194 -14.85 -11.51 -14.97
C GLN A 194 -13.65 -11.09 -15.86
N GLU A 195 -13.28 -9.81 -15.79
CA GLU A 195 -12.19 -9.22 -16.56
C GLU A 195 -11.01 -8.88 -15.65
N SER A 196 -9.82 -9.34 -16.05
CA SER A 196 -8.58 -9.06 -15.31
C SER A 196 -8.05 -7.66 -15.56
N ASN A 197 -7.62 -6.98 -14.51
CA ASN A 197 -7.06 -5.65 -14.60
C ASN A 197 -5.94 -5.40 -13.57
N ILE A 198 -5.08 -4.40 -13.90
CA ILE A 198 -4.09 -3.83 -12.99
C ILE A 198 -4.47 -2.37 -12.81
N ILE A 199 -4.46 -1.88 -11.57
CA ILE A 199 -4.97 -0.55 -11.21
C ILE A 199 -4.06 0.11 -10.19
N ASN A 200 -3.67 1.34 -10.44
CA ASN A 200 -2.99 2.19 -9.47
C ASN A 200 -3.97 2.75 -8.44
N CYS A 201 -3.62 2.65 -7.16
CA CYS A 201 -4.45 3.14 -6.05
C CYS A 201 -3.75 4.30 -5.33
N GLY A 202 -4.17 5.51 -5.66
CA GLY A 202 -3.76 6.79 -5.11
C GLY A 202 -4.82 7.84 -5.38
N TYR A 203 -4.46 9.11 -5.22
CA TYR A 203 -5.33 10.23 -5.59
C TYR A 203 -4.83 11.02 -6.81
N GLY A 204 -3.67 10.65 -7.35
CA GLY A 204 -3.04 11.39 -8.44
C GLY A 204 -2.46 12.74 -8.00
N LYS A 205 -2.27 12.94 -6.71
CA LYS A 205 -1.76 14.18 -6.12
C LYS A 205 -0.55 13.90 -5.23
N GLY A 206 0.57 14.55 -5.56
CA GLY A 206 1.81 14.42 -4.81
C GLY A 206 1.93 15.44 -3.68
N PHE A 207 2.46 15.00 -2.54
CA PHE A 207 2.85 15.85 -1.42
C PHE A 207 4.29 15.53 -1.01
N SER A 208 5.06 16.56 -0.75
CA SER A 208 6.43 16.41 -0.27
C SER A 208 6.45 15.98 1.20
N VAL A 209 7.60 15.49 1.67
CA VAL A 209 7.77 15.20 3.11
C VAL A 209 7.53 16.45 3.95
N LYS A 210 8.04 17.61 3.51
CA LYS A 210 7.83 18.90 4.21
C LYS A 210 6.36 19.34 4.21
N ASP A 211 5.61 19.11 3.10
CA ASP A 211 4.16 19.39 3.07
C ASP A 211 3.43 18.57 4.13
N VAL A 212 3.70 17.28 4.22
CA VAL A 212 3.10 16.40 5.23
C VAL A 212 3.40 16.90 6.64
N LEU A 213 4.66 17.20 6.95
CA LEU A 213 5.07 17.65 8.29
C LEU A 213 4.49 19.01 8.64
N LYS A 214 4.34 19.93 7.66
CA LYS A 214 3.63 21.20 7.83
C LYS A 214 2.18 20.96 8.23
N ILE A 215 1.48 20.05 7.55
CA ILE A 215 0.09 19.71 7.87
C ILE A 215 0.00 19.01 9.25
N VAL A 216 0.92 18.15 9.59
CA VAL A 216 0.97 17.57 10.95
C VAL A 216 1.05 18.66 12.01
N ASN A 217 1.90 19.67 11.83
CA ASN A 217 2.02 20.81 12.76
C ASN A 217 0.76 21.70 12.79
N GLN A 218 0.00 21.78 11.69
CA GLN A 218 -1.27 22.53 11.64
C GLN A 218 -2.41 21.79 12.34
N VAL A 219 -2.42 20.45 12.25
CA VAL A 219 -3.46 19.60 12.86
C VAL A 219 -3.18 19.32 14.33
N ASN A 220 -1.91 19.29 14.71
CA ASN A 220 -1.48 19.05 16.08
C ASN A 220 -1.35 20.36 16.85
N ASP A 221 -1.73 20.38 18.14
CA ASP A 221 -1.67 21.60 19.00
C ASP A 221 -0.22 22.07 19.25
N LYS A 222 0.76 21.18 19.08
CA LYS A 222 2.19 21.48 19.32
C LYS A 222 3.02 21.05 18.13
N PRO A 223 4.02 21.87 17.70
CA PRO A 223 4.98 21.48 16.68
C PRO A 223 5.71 20.21 17.07
N ILE A 224 5.91 19.31 16.08
CA ILE A 224 6.70 18.09 16.27
C ILE A 224 8.18 18.39 16.07
N SER A 225 9.04 17.63 16.77
CA SER A 225 10.50 17.73 16.60
C SER A 225 10.94 17.04 15.31
N ILE A 226 11.65 17.77 14.44
CA ILE A 226 12.11 17.32 13.13
C ILE A 226 13.64 17.39 13.08
N LYS A 227 14.26 16.33 12.57
CA LYS A 227 15.70 16.25 12.27
C LYS A 227 15.91 16.05 10.78
N ASN A 228 17.07 16.42 10.28
CA ASN A 228 17.51 16.08 8.92
C ASN A 228 18.51 14.92 8.96
N GLY A 229 18.42 14.04 7.98
CA GLY A 229 19.34 12.93 7.76
C GLY A 229 19.65 12.77 6.28
N ASP A 230 20.63 11.94 5.96
CA ASP A 230 21.02 11.63 4.60
C ASP A 230 19.90 10.89 3.84
N ARG A 231 19.97 10.90 2.51
CA ARG A 231 19.03 10.13 1.67
C ARG A 231 19.08 8.65 2.02
N ARG A 232 17.91 8.03 2.03
CA ARG A 232 17.81 6.56 2.04
C ARG A 232 18.22 6.00 0.67
N ALA A 233 19.04 4.97 0.66
CA ALA A 233 19.38 4.27 -0.57
C ALA A 233 18.11 3.67 -1.22
N GLY A 234 17.95 3.93 -2.51
CA GLY A 234 16.81 3.38 -3.26
C GLY A 234 15.48 4.09 -3.02
N ASP A 235 15.45 5.30 -2.46
CA ASP A 235 14.22 6.07 -2.28
C ASP A 235 14.00 6.99 -3.49
N PRO A 236 12.91 6.82 -4.29
CA PRO A 236 12.63 7.64 -5.45
C PRO A 236 12.34 9.10 -5.08
N SER A 237 12.72 10.05 -5.93
CA SER A 237 12.40 11.47 -5.72
C SER A 237 10.89 11.74 -5.76
N MET A 238 10.15 11.05 -6.65
CA MET A 238 8.71 11.26 -6.83
C MET A 238 8.01 9.96 -7.23
N LEU A 239 6.92 9.63 -6.52
CA LEU A 239 5.99 8.59 -6.88
C LEU A 239 4.56 9.12 -6.73
N VAL A 240 3.92 9.44 -7.85
CA VAL A 240 2.53 9.92 -7.94
C VAL A 240 1.79 9.09 -8.97
N SER A 241 0.58 8.63 -8.64
CA SER A 241 -0.22 7.76 -9.51
C SER A 241 -0.94 8.53 -10.60
N ASN A 242 -1.08 7.92 -11.77
CA ASN A 242 -2.16 8.25 -12.68
C ASN A 242 -3.37 7.38 -12.29
N VAL A 243 -4.49 8.02 -11.96
CA VAL A 243 -5.70 7.36 -11.45
C VAL A 243 -6.84 7.29 -12.45
N SER A 244 -6.59 7.68 -13.71
CA SER A 244 -7.63 7.71 -14.75
C SER A 244 -8.30 6.35 -14.91
N LYS A 245 -7.52 5.27 -14.86
CA LYS A 245 -8.04 3.90 -14.97
C LYS A 245 -8.90 3.50 -13.78
N LEU A 246 -8.51 3.85 -12.56
CA LEU A 246 -9.28 3.62 -11.33
C LEU A 246 -10.67 4.26 -11.44
N HIS A 247 -10.74 5.53 -11.83
CA HIS A 247 -12.00 6.25 -11.97
C HIS A 247 -12.89 5.70 -13.10
N SER A 248 -12.30 5.45 -14.28
CA SER A 248 -13.08 4.98 -15.43
C SER A 248 -13.62 3.56 -15.26
N LEU A 249 -12.87 2.68 -14.56
CA LEU A 249 -13.23 1.28 -14.45
C LEU A 249 -14.26 1.02 -13.34
N PHE A 250 -14.15 1.75 -12.22
CA PHE A 250 -14.96 1.50 -11.03
C PHE A 250 -16.03 2.56 -10.77
N ASP A 251 -16.12 3.61 -11.60
CA ASP A 251 -16.97 4.78 -11.31
C ASP A 251 -16.82 5.24 -9.86
N TRP A 252 -15.56 5.27 -9.40
CA TRP A 252 -15.22 5.50 -8.01
C TRP A 252 -14.86 6.98 -7.78
N GLN A 253 -15.37 7.53 -6.68
CA GLN A 253 -15.05 8.88 -6.22
C GLN A 253 -14.52 8.83 -4.79
N PRO A 254 -13.36 9.44 -4.51
CA PRO A 254 -12.79 9.46 -3.17
C PRO A 254 -13.65 10.29 -2.22
N LYS A 255 -13.80 9.83 -0.98
CA LYS A 255 -14.51 10.54 0.09
C LYS A 255 -13.58 11.33 1.00
N TYR A 256 -12.31 10.93 1.05
CA TYR A 256 -11.33 11.43 2.03
C TYR A 256 -10.04 11.96 1.36
N ASN A 257 -10.15 12.51 0.15
CA ASN A 257 -9.03 13.09 -0.59
C ASN A 257 -8.62 14.47 -0.03
N ASP A 258 -8.25 14.47 1.25
CA ASP A 258 -7.73 15.64 1.97
C ASP A 258 -6.61 15.20 2.90
N LEU A 259 -5.39 15.69 2.66
CA LEU A 259 -4.23 15.32 3.46
C LEU A 259 -4.36 15.73 4.93
N SER A 260 -5.04 16.84 5.23
CA SER A 260 -5.30 17.27 6.62
C SER A 260 -6.19 16.26 7.33
N PHE A 261 -7.22 15.75 6.65
CA PHE A 261 -8.10 14.73 7.19
C PHE A 261 -7.36 13.40 7.38
N ILE A 262 -6.52 12.98 6.41
CA ILE A 262 -5.69 11.77 6.51
C ILE A 262 -4.79 11.86 7.75
N VAL A 263 -4.09 12.97 7.92
CA VAL A 263 -3.20 13.21 9.07
C VAL A 263 -3.99 13.24 10.37
N LYS A 264 -5.14 13.94 10.39
CA LYS A 264 -6.00 14.02 11.57
C LYS A 264 -6.44 12.64 12.06
N THR A 265 -6.96 11.80 11.16
CA THR A 265 -7.41 10.45 11.54
C THR A 265 -6.26 9.58 12.03
N SER A 266 -5.04 9.75 11.47
CA SER A 266 -3.84 9.07 11.96
C SER A 266 -3.46 9.50 13.38
N ILE A 267 -3.47 10.80 13.69
CA ILE A 267 -3.16 11.34 15.02
C ILE A 267 -4.24 10.89 16.03
N ASP A 268 -5.51 10.98 15.67
CA ASP A 268 -6.62 10.57 16.54
C ASP A 268 -6.56 9.07 16.87
N TRP A 269 -6.14 8.26 15.92
CA TRP A 269 -5.90 6.83 16.15
C TRP A 269 -4.75 6.61 17.13
N GLU A 270 -3.65 7.34 17.00
CA GLU A 270 -2.53 7.26 17.95
C GLU A 270 -2.94 7.71 19.36
N LYS A 271 -3.75 8.77 19.49
CA LYS A 271 -4.32 9.18 20.77
C LYS A 271 -5.20 8.09 21.39
N LYS A 272 -6.02 7.42 20.57
CA LYS A 272 -6.85 6.30 21.00
C LYS A 272 -6.00 5.14 21.55
N LEU A 273 -4.89 4.81 20.85
CA LEU A 273 -3.98 3.74 21.29
C LEU A 273 -3.18 4.05 22.56
N LEU A 274 -3.13 5.31 23.01
CA LEU A 274 -2.54 5.65 24.32
C LEU A 274 -3.45 5.28 25.51
N ASN A 275 -4.75 5.11 25.25
CA ASN A 275 -5.76 4.84 26.26
C ASN A 275 -6.10 3.33 26.36
N TYR A 276 -5.35 2.49 25.67
CA TYR A 276 -5.41 1.02 25.73
C TYR A 276 -4.11 0.46 26.30
#